data_3f50f46b1342018435e9908144daaddb
#
_entry.id   3f50f46b1342018435e9908144daaddb
#
_cell.length_a   1.000
_cell.length_b   1.000
_cell.length_c   1.000
_cell.angle_alpha   90.00
_cell.angle_beta   90.00
_cell.angle_gamma   90.00
#
_symmetry.space_group_name_H-M   'P 1'
#
loop_
_entity.id
_entity.type
_entity.pdbx_description
1 polymer ?
#
loop_
_entity_poly.entity_id
_entity_poly.type
_entity_poly.pdbx_seq_one_letter_code
_entity_poly.pdbx_strand_id
1 'polypeptide(L)'
;AGVGAAQGLASIAGALIGGALSGLSLLVSVDAVPVFLLIGLLVVAAALRKESRTALIAKPARVSPRDPRVWPYLVAGFGMFSALGLVQVVTGFLVQDRLGLDADTTGLITGGALLAAGVGMVLAQSVIVPLSKWAPPVLLRAGALTAAIGFGLLLVDAGLAALIASVAIIGVGIGTAMPGYTAGPTLRMSRDEQGGLAGLIGATNGLTYVVAPTLGTFLYGVAPALPIVIGAAMLVGVLVFVCAHSGFRRPTGQGAG
;
A
#
# COMPACT_ATOMS: atom_id res chain seq x y z
N ALA A 1 6.62 11.06 7.05
CA ALA A 1 7.48 10.75 5.89
C ALA A 1 8.32 9.46 6.13
N GLY A 2 8.93 9.27 7.29
CA GLY A 2 9.81 8.11 7.55
C GLY A 2 9.16 6.74 7.40
N VAL A 3 7.96 6.54 7.93
CA VAL A 3 7.26 5.23 7.88
C VAL A 3 6.93 4.82 6.45
N GLY A 4 6.46 5.74 5.62
CA GLY A 4 6.13 5.44 4.22
C GLY A 4 7.38 5.11 3.38
N ALA A 5 8.49 5.83 3.61
CA ALA A 5 9.77 5.51 2.96
C ALA A 5 10.29 4.14 3.40
N ALA A 6 10.21 3.81 4.70
CA ALA A 6 10.59 2.50 5.21
C ALA A 6 9.73 1.37 4.59
N GLN A 7 8.43 1.61 4.43
CA GLN A 7 7.51 0.65 3.81
C GLN A 7 7.81 0.47 2.32
N GLY A 8 8.14 1.56 1.59
CA GLY A 8 8.58 1.49 0.20
C GLY A 8 9.90 0.71 0.05
N LEU A 9 10.89 0.98 0.91
CA LEU A 9 12.15 0.23 0.92
C LEU A 9 11.94 -1.25 1.24
N ALA A 10 11.05 -1.57 2.18
CA ALA A 10 10.70 -2.96 2.50
C ALA A 10 10.05 -3.66 1.30
N SER A 11 9.18 -2.97 0.55
CA SER A 11 8.57 -3.51 -0.67
C SER A 11 9.59 -3.78 -1.76
N ILE A 12 10.57 -2.89 -1.96
CA ILE A 12 11.67 -3.08 -2.91
C ILE A 12 12.53 -4.27 -2.50
N ALA A 13 12.99 -4.29 -1.25
CA ALA A 13 13.82 -5.37 -0.74
C ALA A 13 13.10 -6.73 -0.82
N GLY A 14 11.82 -6.77 -0.44
CA GLY A 14 10.99 -7.97 -0.54
C GLY A 14 10.83 -8.47 -1.96
N ALA A 15 10.57 -7.58 -2.92
CA ALA A 15 10.42 -7.94 -4.33
C ALA A 15 11.74 -8.44 -4.95
N LEU A 16 12.86 -7.78 -4.64
CA LEU A 16 14.19 -8.21 -5.11
C LEU A 16 14.57 -9.58 -4.56
N ILE A 17 14.45 -9.75 -3.24
CA ILE A 17 14.83 -10.99 -2.56
C ILE A 17 13.89 -12.12 -2.97
N GLY A 18 12.59 -11.88 -2.95
CA GLY A 18 11.58 -12.87 -3.34
C GLY A 18 11.73 -13.29 -4.80
N GLY A 19 11.92 -12.33 -5.71
CA GLY A 19 12.15 -12.61 -7.13
C GLY A 19 13.45 -13.39 -7.38
N ALA A 20 14.55 -13.00 -6.74
CA ALA A 20 15.83 -13.69 -6.87
C ALA A 20 15.78 -15.12 -6.31
N LEU A 21 15.16 -15.31 -5.16
CA LEU A 21 15.00 -16.64 -4.55
C LEU A 21 14.06 -17.54 -5.36
N SER A 22 12.99 -16.98 -5.95
CA SER A 22 12.09 -17.73 -6.85
C SER A 22 12.79 -18.20 -8.11
N GLY A 23 13.76 -17.42 -8.62
CA GLY A 23 14.61 -17.83 -9.76
C GLY A 23 15.56 -18.98 -9.43
N LEU A 24 15.83 -19.26 -8.14
CA LEU A 24 16.59 -20.44 -7.71
C LEU A 24 15.66 -21.64 -7.49
N SER A 25 14.61 -21.47 -6.74
CA SER A 25 13.52 -22.43 -6.49
C SER A 25 12.42 -21.79 -5.66
N LEU A 26 11.15 -22.11 -5.92
CA LEU A 26 10.02 -21.69 -5.10
C LEU A 26 10.14 -22.16 -3.65
N LEU A 27 10.68 -23.36 -3.43
CA LEU A 27 10.90 -23.91 -2.07
C LEU A 27 11.91 -23.06 -1.30
N VAL A 28 13.00 -22.64 -1.92
CA VAL A 28 14.00 -21.75 -1.29
C VAL A 28 13.38 -20.41 -0.90
N SER A 29 12.47 -19.87 -1.71
CA SER A 29 11.75 -18.64 -1.38
C SER A 29 10.89 -18.79 -0.12
N VAL A 30 10.18 -19.90 0.02
CA VAL A 30 9.32 -20.19 1.17
C VAL A 30 10.17 -20.43 2.43
N ASP A 31 11.25 -21.20 2.33
CA ASP A 31 12.14 -21.52 3.45
C ASP A 31 12.93 -20.30 3.95
N ALA A 32 13.14 -19.28 3.11
CA ALA A 32 13.79 -18.04 3.50
C ALA A 32 12.90 -17.14 4.40
N VAL A 33 11.57 -17.25 4.33
CA VAL A 33 10.63 -16.40 5.10
C VAL A 33 10.87 -16.48 6.60
N PRO A 34 10.98 -17.65 7.26
CA PRO A 34 11.26 -17.76 8.69
C PRO A 34 12.59 -17.08 9.08
N VAL A 35 13.60 -17.20 8.23
CA VAL A 35 14.92 -16.58 8.48
C VAL A 35 14.81 -15.05 8.48
N PHE A 36 14.11 -14.46 7.52
CA PHE A 36 13.87 -13.01 7.49
C PHE A 36 13.03 -12.53 8.67
N LEU A 37 12.02 -13.30 9.08
CA LEU A 37 11.23 -12.98 10.27
C LEU A 37 12.09 -13.00 11.53
N LEU A 38 12.98 -13.98 11.67
CA LEU A 38 13.90 -14.09 12.81
C LEU A 38 14.88 -12.91 12.83
N ILE A 39 15.48 -12.58 11.69
CA ILE A 39 16.37 -11.41 11.57
C ILE A 39 15.62 -10.13 11.96
N GLY A 40 14.42 -9.92 11.45
CA GLY A 40 13.57 -8.78 11.80
C GLY A 40 13.28 -8.71 13.30
N LEU A 41 12.94 -9.84 13.91
CA LEU A 41 12.71 -9.93 15.36
C LEU A 41 13.97 -9.56 16.16
N LEU A 42 15.14 -10.07 15.77
CA LEU A 42 16.41 -9.76 16.43
C LEU A 42 16.78 -8.28 16.31
N VAL A 43 16.59 -7.69 15.13
CA VAL A 43 16.83 -6.25 14.90
C VAL A 43 15.92 -5.40 15.78
N VAL A 44 14.63 -5.71 15.84
CA VAL A 44 13.67 -5.01 16.70
C VAL A 44 14.03 -5.18 18.17
N ALA A 45 14.35 -6.38 18.60
CA ALA A 45 14.75 -6.67 19.98
C ALA A 45 16.04 -5.92 20.39
N ALA A 46 17.01 -5.81 19.47
CA ALA A 46 18.24 -5.05 19.69
C ALA A 46 17.98 -3.53 19.74
N ALA A 47 17.10 -3.02 18.87
CA ALA A 47 16.73 -1.61 18.85
C ALA A 47 15.97 -1.18 20.12
N LEU A 48 15.04 -2.01 20.59
CA LEU A 48 14.21 -1.72 21.78
C LEU A 48 14.99 -1.83 23.11
N ARG A 49 16.12 -2.53 23.14
CA ARG A 49 16.93 -2.68 24.36
C ARG A 49 17.50 -1.36 24.90
N LYS A 50 17.51 -0.29 24.10
CA LYS A 50 18.10 1.01 24.47
C LYS A 50 17.13 2.03 25.06
N GLU A 51 15.82 1.78 25.05
CA GLU A 51 14.88 2.70 25.67
C GLU A 51 14.75 2.44 27.17
N SER A 52 15.14 3.42 27.98
CA SER A 52 14.95 3.40 29.43
C SER A 52 13.48 3.19 29.80
N ARG A 53 13.23 2.29 30.75
CA ARG A 53 11.92 1.96 31.36
C ARG A 53 11.21 3.13 32.07
N THR A 54 11.53 4.36 31.82
CA THR A 54 11.16 5.52 32.66
C THR A 54 9.95 6.30 32.20
N ALA A 55 9.30 5.92 31.13
CA ALA A 55 7.97 6.48 30.82
C ALA A 55 6.93 5.36 31.02
N LEU A 56 6.24 5.37 32.13
CA LEU A 56 4.92 4.75 32.24
C LEU A 56 4.08 5.34 31.11
N ILE A 57 3.94 4.57 30.02
CA ILE A 57 3.21 5.00 28.85
C ILE A 57 1.78 5.22 29.32
N ALA A 58 1.38 6.48 29.43
CA ALA A 58 0.01 6.84 29.64
C ALA A 58 -0.82 6.11 28.55
N LYS A 59 -1.85 5.37 28.99
CA LYS A 59 -2.69 4.59 28.08
C LYS A 59 -3.18 5.53 26.97
N PRO A 60 -2.87 5.28 25.69
CA PRO A 60 -3.23 6.20 24.62
C PRO A 60 -4.74 6.41 24.60
N ALA A 61 -5.15 7.65 24.34
CA ALA A 61 -6.57 7.98 24.25
C ALA A 61 -7.24 7.10 23.18
N ARG A 62 -8.41 6.55 23.53
CA ARG A 62 -9.16 5.72 22.59
C ARG A 62 -9.76 6.59 21.51
N VAL A 63 -9.40 6.32 20.26
CA VAL A 63 -9.97 6.94 19.08
C VAL A 63 -11.03 6.01 18.50
N SER A 64 -12.24 6.55 18.27
CA SER A 64 -13.31 5.77 17.65
C SER A 64 -13.08 5.66 16.14
N PRO A 65 -13.26 4.47 15.50
CA PRO A 65 -13.21 4.35 14.05
C PRO A 65 -14.33 5.15 13.35
N ARG A 66 -15.37 5.60 14.09
CA ARG A 66 -16.46 6.46 13.58
C ARG A 66 -16.22 7.96 13.80
N ASP A 67 -15.07 8.35 14.36
CA ASP A 67 -14.73 9.77 14.54
C ASP A 67 -14.74 10.48 13.18
N PRO A 68 -15.49 11.59 13.03
CA PRO A 68 -15.58 12.33 11.76
C PRO A 68 -14.24 12.83 11.23
N ARG A 69 -13.22 12.95 12.08
CA ARG A 69 -11.87 13.35 11.71
C ARG A 69 -11.08 12.20 11.07
N VAL A 70 -11.47 10.94 11.32
CA VAL A 70 -10.70 9.73 11.01
C VAL A 70 -11.37 8.85 9.97
N TRP A 71 -12.68 8.53 10.14
CA TRP A 71 -13.35 7.53 9.31
C TRP A 71 -13.27 7.78 7.81
N PRO A 72 -13.28 9.03 7.29
CA PRO A 72 -13.18 9.23 5.85
C PRO A 72 -11.83 8.78 5.30
N TYR A 73 -10.77 8.97 6.10
CA TYR A 73 -9.44 8.51 5.74
C TYR A 73 -9.32 6.99 5.82
N LEU A 74 -9.95 6.35 6.83
CA LEU A 74 -9.95 4.89 6.93
C LEU A 74 -10.66 4.24 5.73
N VAL A 75 -11.78 4.80 5.28
CA VAL A 75 -12.49 4.32 4.08
C VAL A 75 -11.64 4.48 2.83
N ALA A 76 -11.01 5.65 2.65
CA ALA A 76 -10.11 5.87 1.53
C ALA A 76 -8.90 4.92 1.57
N GLY A 77 -8.29 4.75 2.75
CA GLY A 77 -7.19 3.81 2.96
C GLY A 77 -7.58 2.36 2.68
N PHE A 78 -8.74 1.93 3.18
CA PHE A 78 -9.25 0.58 2.92
C PHE A 78 -9.38 0.31 1.42
N GLY A 79 -10.00 1.22 0.65
CA GLY A 79 -10.13 1.08 -0.80
C GLY A 79 -8.78 1.02 -1.52
N MET A 80 -7.86 1.92 -1.14
CA MET A 80 -6.50 1.96 -1.74
C MET A 80 -5.67 0.72 -1.45
N PHE A 81 -5.62 0.28 -0.19
CA PHE A 81 -4.82 -0.89 0.19
C PHE A 81 -5.46 -2.19 -0.28
N SER A 82 -6.79 -2.25 -0.38
CA SER A 82 -7.45 -3.38 -1.02
C SER A 82 -7.09 -3.49 -2.50
N ALA A 83 -7.09 -2.37 -3.24
CA ALA A 83 -6.65 -2.35 -4.63
C ALA A 83 -5.16 -2.77 -4.76
N LEU A 84 -4.28 -2.28 -3.85
CA LEU A 84 -2.89 -2.70 -3.82
C LEU A 84 -2.76 -4.20 -3.56
N GLY A 85 -3.50 -4.76 -2.61
CA GLY A 85 -3.49 -6.19 -2.32
C GLY A 85 -3.99 -7.03 -3.51
N LEU A 86 -5.02 -6.57 -4.23
CA LEU A 86 -5.49 -7.22 -5.46
C LEU A 86 -4.39 -7.28 -6.51
N VAL A 87 -3.72 -6.16 -6.82
CA VAL A 87 -2.69 -6.15 -7.87
C VAL A 87 -1.48 -7.00 -7.49
N GLN A 88 -1.09 -7.04 -6.22
CA GLN A 88 0.03 -7.87 -5.77
C GLN A 88 -0.19 -9.36 -6.06
N VAL A 89 -1.40 -9.87 -5.81
CA VAL A 89 -1.74 -11.27 -6.07
C VAL A 89 -1.97 -11.53 -7.55
N VAL A 90 -2.72 -10.67 -8.22
CA VAL A 90 -3.15 -10.85 -9.60
C VAL A 90 -1.99 -10.72 -10.59
N THR A 91 -0.96 -9.93 -10.26
CA THR A 91 0.22 -9.77 -11.14
C THR A 91 0.88 -11.10 -11.47
N GLY A 92 1.01 -12.02 -10.50
CA GLY A 92 1.60 -13.35 -10.73
C GLY A 92 0.75 -14.17 -11.71
N PHE A 93 -0.56 -14.19 -11.53
CA PHE A 93 -1.47 -14.90 -12.43
C PHE A 93 -1.47 -14.30 -13.84
N LEU A 94 -1.48 -12.96 -13.95
CA LEU A 94 -1.40 -12.29 -15.25
C LEU A 94 -0.11 -12.58 -16.00
N VAL A 95 1.02 -12.61 -15.30
CA VAL A 95 2.32 -12.96 -15.90
C VAL A 95 2.26 -14.39 -16.42
N GLN A 96 1.78 -15.33 -15.61
CA GLN A 96 1.68 -16.73 -16.01
C GLN A 96 0.77 -16.94 -17.22
N ASP A 97 -0.46 -16.38 -17.14
CA ASP A 97 -1.48 -16.63 -18.17
C ASP A 97 -1.19 -15.92 -19.49
N ARG A 98 -0.69 -14.67 -19.44
CA ARG A 98 -0.41 -13.90 -20.67
C ARG A 98 0.87 -14.32 -21.38
N LEU A 99 1.86 -14.81 -20.63
CA LEU A 99 3.15 -15.16 -21.19
C LEU A 99 3.37 -16.68 -21.34
N GLY A 100 2.50 -17.51 -20.74
CA GLY A 100 2.60 -18.97 -20.84
C GLY A 100 3.88 -19.55 -20.26
N LEU A 101 4.41 -18.93 -19.19
CA LEU A 101 5.72 -19.26 -18.62
C LEU A 101 5.62 -20.35 -17.54
N ASP A 102 6.73 -21.03 -17.33
CA ASP A 102 6.91 -21.93 -16.18
C ASP A 102 6.88 -21.17 -14.85
N ALA A 103 6.72 -21.89 -13.76
CA ALA A 103 6.52 -21.30 -12.43
C ALA A 103 7.73 -20.47 -11.96
N ASP A 104 8.95 -20.91 -12.23
CA ASP A 104 10.17 -20.24 -11.76
C ASP A 104 10.37 -18.90 -12.52
N THR A 105 10.22 -18.93 -13.83
CA THR A 105 10.29 -17.73 -14.68
C THR A 105 9.15 -16.76 -14.37
N THR A 106 7.93 -17.27 -14.12
CA THR A 106 6.79 -16.47 -13.67
C THR A 106 7.10 -15.76 -12.36
N GLY A 107 7.69 -16.45 -11.39
CA GLY A 107 8.09 -15.87 -10.10
C GLY A 107 9.10 -14.73 -10.26
N LEU A 108 10.12 -14.92 -11.10
CA LEU A 108 11.15 -13.92 -11.38
C LEU A 108 10.55 -12.64 -12.02
N ILE A 109 9.73 -12.83 -13.05
CA ILE A 109 9.10 -11.69 -13.76
C ILE A 109 8.10 -10.97 -12.87
N THR A 110 7.30 -11.71 -12.08
CA THR A 110 6.39 -11.14 -11.10
C THR A 110 7.15 -10.32 -10.06
N GLY A 111 8.25 -10.84 -9.54
CA GLY A 111 9.16 -10.12 -8.65
C GLY A 111 9.66 -8.82 -9.27
N GLY A 112 10.06 -8.84 -10.54
CA GLY A 112 10.47 -7.67 -11.32
C GLY A 112 9.36 -6.63 -11.48
N ALA A 113 8.13 -7.06 -11.76
CA ALA A 113 6.96 -6.19 -11.88
C ALA A 113 6.62 -5.53 -10.52
N LEU A 114 6.61 -6.29 -9.44
CA LEU A 114 6.38 -5.77 -8.09
C LEU A 114 7.52 -4.87 -7.60
N LEU A 115 8.76 -5.16 -8.01
CA LEU A 115 9.90 -4.26 -7.81
C LEU A 115 9.66 -2.90 -8.49
N ALA A 116 9.19 -2.90 -9.73
CA ALA A 116 8.87 -1.67 -10.45
C ALA A 116 7.78 -0.84 -9.71
N ALA A 117 6.77 -1.51 -9.12
CA ALA A 117 5.79 -0.83 -8.24
C ALA A 117 6.46 -0.24 -6.99
N GLY A 118 7.34 -0.99 -6.33
CA GLY A 118 8.09 -0.52 -5.16
C GLY A 118 8.97 0.69 -5.48
N VAL A 119 9.68 0.66 -6.59
CA VAL A 119 10.47 1.80 -7.10
C VAL A 119 9.57 3.00 -7.37
N GLY A 120 8.43 2.79 -8.06
CA GLY A 120 7.44 3.82 -8.30
C GLY A 120 6.92 4.45 -7.01
N MET A 121 6.64 3.64 -5.98
CA MET A 121 6.21 4.10 -4.66
C MET A 121 7.29 4.95 -3.97
N VAL A 122 8.55 4.51 -3.99
CA VAL A 122 9.67 5.26 -3.38
C VAL A 122 9.90 6.57 -4.12
N LEU A 123 9.90 6.56 -5.45
CA LEU A 123 10.04 7.78 -6.25
C LEU A 123 8.92 8.77 -5.96
N ALA A 124 7.67 8.30 -5.84
CA ALA A 124 6.55 9.16 -5.47
C ALA A 124 6.77 9.81 -4.10
N GLN A 125 7.20 9.06 -3.09
CA GLN A 125 7.40 9.55 -1.73
C GLN A 125 8.65 10.41 -1.57
N SER A 126 9.71 10.13 -2.34
CA SER A 126 10.99 10.85 -2.25
C SER A 126 11.03 12.10 -3.13
N VAL A 127 10.28 12.12 -4.23
CA VAL A 127 10.33 13.20 -5.23
C VAL A 127 8.98 13.92 -5.33
N ILE A 128 7.90 13.20 -5.70
CA ILE A 128 6.61 13.83 -5.99
C ILE A 128 6.03 14.49 -4.73
N VAL A 129 5.96 13.77 -3.62
CA VAL A 129 5.35 14.27 -2.38
C VAL A 129 6.09 15.48 -1.81
N PRO A 130 7.43 15.48 -1.64
CA PRO A 130 8.14 16.65 -1.11
C PRO A 130 8.12 17.86 -2.05
N LEU A 131 8.23 17.64 -3.36
CA LEU A 131 8.27 18.73 -4.33
C LEU A 131 6.90 19.37 -4.57
N SER A 132 5.84 18.57 -4.55
CA SER A 132 4.48 19.07 -4.81
C SER A 132 3.95 19.94 -3.66
N LYS A 133 4.37 19.68 -2.43
CA LYS A 133 3.84 20.33 -1.21
C LYS A 133 2.31 20.27 -1.11
N TRP A 134 1.70 19.28 -1.72
CA TRP A 134 0.25 19.13 -1.77
C TRP A 134 -0.33 18.79 -0.40
N ALA A 135 -1.51 19.33 -0.13
CA ALA A 135 -2.29 18.97 1.06
C ALA A 135 -2.73 17.50 1.00
N PRO A 136 -2.92 16.84 2.17
CA PRO A 136 -3.29 15.43 2.23
C PRO A 136 -4.46 15.00 1.33
N PRO A 137 -5.58 15.76 1.21
CA PRO A 137 -6.65 15.39 0.28
C PRO A 137 -6.26 15.44 -1.20
N VAL A 138 -5.34 16.32 -1.58
CA VAL A 138 -4.84 16.42 -2.97
C VAL A 138 -3.96 15.22 -3.28
N LEU A 139 -3.09 14.82 -2.35
CA LEU A 139 -2.27 13.62 -2.49
C LEU A 139 -3.13 12.36 -2.67
N LEU A 140 -4.22 12.24 -1.88
CA LEU A 140 -5.17 11.13 -2.02
C LEU A 140 -5.82 11.11 -3.40
N ARG A 141 -6.29 12.26 -3.91
CA ARG A 141 -6.94 12.35 -5.24
C ARG A 141 -5.97 12.03 -6.35
N ALA A 142 -4.81 12.69 -6.36
CA ALA A 142 -3.81 12.50 -7.40
C ALA A 142 -3.32 11.04 -7.40
N GLY A 143 -3.03 10.47 -6.23
CA GLY A 143 -2.58 9.10 -6.12
C GLY A 143 -3.65 8.08 -6.52
N ALA A 144 -4.91 8.26 -6.09
CA ALA A 144 -6.01 7.38 -6.49
C ALA A 144 -6.25 7.44 -8.01
N LEU A 145 -6.21 8.63 -8.62
CA LEU A 145 -6.34 8.79 -10.07
C LEU A 145 -5.20 8.09 -10.81
N THR A 146 -3.95 8.33 -10.41
CA THR A 146 -2.78 7.70 -11.03
C THR A 146 -2.84 6.18 -10.93
N ALA A 147 -3.18 5.64 -9.75
CA ALA A 147 -3.34 4.20 -9.57
C ALA A 147 -4.50 3.63 -10.40
N ALA A 148 -5.64 4.34 -10.49
CA ALA A 148 -6.76 3.92 -11.33
C ALA A 148 -6.38 3.87 -12.82
N ILE A 149 -5.58 4.82 -13.31
CA ILE A 149 -5.02 4.79 -14.68
C ILE A 149 -4.15 3.53 -14.86
N GLY A 150 -3.27 3.22 -13.91
CA GLY A 150 -2.44 2.01 -13.95
C GLY A 150 -3.28 0.73 -14.02
N PHE A 151 -4.37 0.64 -13.25
CA PHE A 151 -5.31 -0.48 -13.33
C PHE A 151 -6.03 -0.54 -14.69
N GLY A 152 -6.42 0.62 -15.24
CA GLY A 152 -7.02 0.69 -16.59
C GLY A 152 -6.07 0.20 -17.68
N LEU A 153 -4.80 0.57 -17.60
CA LEU A 153 -3.77 0.10 -18.52
C LEU A 153 -3.51 -1.41 -18.38
N LEU A 154 -3.61 -1.94 -17.16
CA LEU A 154 -3.43 -3.37 -16.91
C LEU A 154 -4.53 -4.23 -17.55
N LEU A 155 -5.70 -3.68 -17.89
CA LEU A 155 -6.76 -4.37 -18.65
C LEU A 155 -6.35 -4.67 -20.09
N VAL A 156 -5.43 -3.86 -20.65
CA VAL A 156 -4.96 -4.06 -22.01
C VAL A 156 -3.80 -5.04 -22.00
N ASP A 157 -3.94 -6.13 -22.78
CA ASP A 157 -2.84 -7.07 -22.97
C ASP A 157 -1.91 -6.56 -24.09
N ALA A 158 -0.96 -5.73 -23.70
CA ALA A 158 0.05 -5.15 -24.60
C ALA A 158 1.46 -5.67 -24.32
N GLY A 159 1.56 -6.88 -23.76
CA GLY A 159 2.81 -7.57 -23.47
C GLY A 159 3.47 -7.16 -22.15
N LEU A 160 4.64 -7.77 -21.89
CA LEU A 160 5.35 -7.66 -20.61
C LEU A 160 5.71 -6.22 -20.21
N ALA A 161 6.21 -5.43 -21.15
CA ALA A 161 6.61 -4.06 -20.86
C ALA A 161 5.43 -3.20 -20.40
N ALA A 162 4.27 -3.36 -21.03
CA ALA A 162 3.03 -2.67 -20.64
C ALA A 162 2.53 -3.12 -19.27
N LEU A 163 2.62 -4.42 -18.97
CA LEU A 163 2.27 -4.97 -17.66
C LEU A 163 3.16 -4.34 -16.57
N ILE A 164 4.47 -4.36 -16.74
CA ILE A 164 5.43 -3.78 -15.76
C ILE A 164 5.17 -2.27 -15.60
N ALA A 165 4.98 -1.54 -16.70
CA ALA A 165 4.67 -0.11 -16.64
C ALA A 165 3.36 0.18 -15.91
N SER A 166 2.32 -0.60 -16.15
CA SER A 166 1.03 -0.48 -15.47
C SER A 166 1.18 -0.68 -13.95
N VAL A 167 1.89 -1.71 -13.54
CA VAL A 167 2.15 -2.03 -12.13
C VAL A 167 3.03 -0.95 -11.48
N ALA A 168 4.02 -0.40 -12.20
CA ALA A 168 4.83 0.73 -11.74
C ALA A 168 3.98 2.01 -11.54
N ILE A 169 3.06 2.32 -12.47
CA ILE A 169 2.14 3.46 -12.36
C ILE A 169 1.22 3.29 -11.15
N ILE A 170 0.73 2.08 -10.88
CA ILE A 170 -0.03 1.78 -9.66
C ILE A 170 0.81 2.08 -8.43
N GLY A 171 2.08 1.65 -8.41
CA GLY A 171 3.02 1.94 -7.33
C GLY A 171 3.22 3.44 -7.09
N VAL A 172 3.42 4.23 -8.16
CA VAL A 172 3.50 5.69 -8.07
C VAL A 172 2.22 6.28 -7.48
N GLY A 173 1.05 5.83 -7.92
CA GLY A 173 -0.24 6.30 -7.43
C GLY A 173 -0.42 6.03 -5.95
N ILE A 174 -0.23 4.80 -5.51
CA ILE A 174 -0.34 4.40 -4.09
C ILE A 174 0.71 5.13 -3.24
N GLY A 175 1.96 5.22 -3.72
CA GLY A 175 3.03 5.97 -3.06
C GLY A 175 2.72 7.45 -2.86
N THR A 176 2.06 8.08 -3.83
CA THR A 176 1.59 9.47 -3.74
C THR A 176 0.45 9.63 -2.74
N ALA A 177 -0.51 8.71 -2.72
CA ALA A 177 -1.69 8.79 -1.87
C ALA A 177 -1.40 8.45 -0.40
N MET A 178 -0.42 7.60 -0.12
CA MET A 178 -0.13 7.06 1.21
C MET A 178 0.15 8.13 2.27
N PRO A 179 0.96 9.17 2.03
CA PRO A 179 1.12 10.26 2.98
C PRO A 179 -0.17 11.03 3.23
N GLY A 180 -1.03 11.17 2.21
CA GLY A 180 -2.35 11.77 2.36
C GLY A 180 -3.26 10.99 3.33
N TYR A 181 -3.22 9.67 3.23
CA TYR A 181 -3.96 8.75 4.12
C TYR A 181 -3.47 8.80 5.56
N THR A 182 -2.16 8.82 5.78
CA THR A 182 -1.58 8.76 7.13
C THR A 182 -1.48 10.12 7.80
N ALA A 183 -1.03 11.16 7.09
CA ALA A 183 -0.88 12.50 7.63
C ALA A 183 -2.20 13.24 7.79
N GLY A 184 -3.19 12.99 6.91
CA GLY A 184 -4.46 13.70 6.93
C GLY A 184 -5.19 13.64 8.28
N PRO A 185 -5.47 12.47 8.84
CA PRO A 185 -6.07 12.36 10.16
C PRO A 185 -5.08 12.73 11.28
N THR A 186 -3.78 12.43 11.15
CA THR A 186 -2.77 12.75 12.17
C THR A 186 -2.69 14.24 12.48
N LEU A 187 -2.81 15.09 11.46
CA LEU A 187 -2.83 16.55 11.61
C LEU A 187 -4.07 17.10 12.31
N ARG A 188 -5.09 16.28 12.52
CA ARG A 188 -6.35 16.63 13.19
C ARG A 188 -6.48 16.03 14.58
N MET A 189 -5.47 15.31 15.04
CA MET A 189 -5.43 14.61 16.32
C MET A 189 -4.44 15.24 17.29
N SER A 190 -4.80 15.24 18.57
CA SER A 190 -3.87 15.59 19.65
C SER A 190 -2.77 14.53 19.78
N ARG A 191 -1.69 14.88 20.47
CA ARG A 191 -0.56 13.95 20.71
C ARG A 191 -1.00 12.66 21.39
N ASP A 192 -1.94 12.76 22.33
CA ASP A 192 -2.42 11.62 23.11
C ASP A 192 -3.31 10.68 22.27
N GLU A 193 -3.97 11.19 21.23
CA GLU A 193 -4.82 10.43 20.31
C GLU A 193 -4.02 9.72 19.21
N GLN A 194 -2.79 10.16 18.91
CA GLN A 194 -2.00 9.63 17.79
C GLN A 194 -1.71 8.13 17.90
N GLY A 195 -1.52 7.61 19.11
CA GLY A 195 -1.34 6.18 19.34
C GLY A 195 -2.59 5.36 18.99
N GLY A 196 -3.78 5.85 19.37
CA GLY A 196 -5.06 5.23 19.02
C GLY A 196 -5.32 5.28 17.51
N LEU A 197 -5.01 6.41 16.86
CA LEU A 197 -5.10 6.58 15.41
C LEU A 197 -4.16 5.61 14.67
N ALA A 198 -2.91 5.48 15.10
CA ALA A 198 -1.95 4.55 14.50
C ALA A 198 -2.45 3.10 14.57
N GLY A 199 -3.09 2.72 15.69
CA GLY A 199 -3.74 1.42 15.82
C GLY A 199 -4.87 1.21 14.82
N LEU A 200 -5.73 2.22 14.59
CA LEU A 200 -6.82 2.15 13.60
C LEU A 200 -6.29 2.05 12.16
N ILE A 201 -5.27 2.82 11.82
CA ILE A 201 -4.59 2.74 10.52
C ILE A 201 -4.00 1.34 10.32
N GLY A 202 -3.29 0.81 11.34
CA GLY A 202 -2.72 -0.53 11.29
C GLY A 202 -3.78 -1.63 11.15
N ALA A 203 -4.89 -1.53 11.90
CA ALA A 203 -6.01 -2.47 11.80
C ALA A 203 -6.67 -2.43 10.41
N THR A 204 -6.86 -1.23 9.83
CA THR A 204 -7.40 -1.06 8.48
C THR A 204 -6.49 -1.72 7.45
N ASN A 205 -5.19 -1.48 7.52
CA ASN A 205 -4.22 -2.10 6.61
C ASN A 205 -4.19 -3.62 6.79
N GLY A 206 -4.16 -4.11 8.04
CA GLY A 206 -4.20 -5.54 8.33
C GLY A 206 -5.43 -6.23 7.75
N LEU A 207 -6.61 -5.61 7.85
CA LEU A 207 -7.85 -6.14 7.28
C LEU A 207 -7.75 -6.27 5.75
N THR A 208 -7.16 -5.28 5.07
CA THR A 208 -7.01 -5.34 3.61
C THR A 208 -6.07 -6.45 3.17
N TYR A 209 -4.99 -6.73 3.92
CA TYR A 209 -4.07 -7.83 3.62
C TYR A 209 -4.67 -9.22 3.85
N VAL A 210 -5.73 -9.34 4.63
CA VAL A 210 -6.49 -10.60 4.76
C VAL A 210 -7.51 -10.73 3.63
N VAL A 211 -8.27 -9.66 3.38
CA VAL A 211 -9.42 -9.68 2.46
C VAL A 211 -8.97 -9.67 0.99
N ALA A 212 -8.01 -8.81 0.63
CA ALA A 212 -7.67 -8.57 -0.77
C ALA A 212 -7.04 -9.79 -1.47
N PRO A 213 -6.10 -10.56 -0.88
CA PRO A 213 -5.57 -11.75 -1.53
C PRO A 213 -6.63 -12.83 -1.76
N THR A 214 -7.49 -13.07 -0.76
CA THR A 214 -8.57 -14.06 -0.85
C THR A 214 -9.56 -13.69 -1.95
N LEU A 215 -10.02 -12.43 -1.95
CA LEU A 215 -10.92 -11.94 -2.99
C LEU A 215 -10.24 -11.93 -4.36
N GLY A 216 -8.98 -11.51 -4.44
CA GLY A 216 -8.23 -11.44 -5.69
C GLY A 216 -8.12 -12.80 -6.37
N THR A 217 -7.76 -13.83 -5.62
CA THR A 217 -7.67 -15.20 -6.13
C THR A 217 -9.05 -15.73 -6.56
N PHE A 218 -10.07 -15.53 -5.73
CA PHE A 218 -11.45 -15.96 -6.06
C PHE A 218 -11.97 -15.27 -7.33
N LEU A 219 -11.85 -13.95 -7.40
CA LEU A 219 -12.31 -13.16 -8.55
C LEU A 219 -11.56 -13.52 -9.83
N TYR A 220 -10.27 -13.78 -9.74
CA TYR A 220 -9.45 -14.20 -10.87
C TYR A 220 -9.91 -15.55 -11.42
N GLY A 221 -10.28 -16.48 -10.54
CA GLY A 221 -10.84 -17.78 -10.91
C GLY A 221 -12.20 -17.68 -11.62
N VAL A 222 -12.98 -16.60 -11.38
CA VAL A 222 -14.23 -16.34 -12.09
C VAL A 222 -13.96 -15.72 -13.46
N ALA A 223 -13.14 -14.68 -13.52
CA ALA A 223 -12.65 -14.10 -14.76
C ALA A 223 -11.37 -13.28 -14.48
N PRO A 224 -10.31 -13.43 -15.29
CA PRO A 224 -9.02 -12.75 -15.08
C PRO A 224 -9.11 -11.21 -15.03
N ALA A 225 -10.08 -10.60 -15.71
CA ALA A 225 -10.29 -9.17 -15.71
C ALA A 225 -11.00 -8.65 -14.44
N LEU A 226 -11.75 -9.47 -13.71
CA LEU A 226 -12.58 -9.04 -12.59
C LEU A 226 -11.80 -8.33 -11.47
N PRO A 227 -10.71 -8.89 -10.94
CA PRO A 227 -9.97 -8.22 -9.87
C PRO A 227 -9.35 -6.89 -10.34
N ILE A 228 -9.00 -6.78 -11.63
CA ILE A 228 -8.46 -5.54 -12.19
C ILE A 228 -9.57 -4.48 -12.27
N VAL A 229 -10.74 -4.84 -12.79
CA VAL A 229 -11.89 -3.94 -12.85
C VAL A 229 -12.34 -3.49 -11.46
N ILE A 230 -12.40 -4.41 -10.51
CA ILE A 230 -12.77 -4.10 -9.12
C ILE A 230 -11.74 -3.20 -8.47
N GLY A 231 -10.44 -3.46 -8.66
CA GLY A 231 -9.37 -2.59 -8.17
C GLY A 231 -9.45 -1.17 -8.75
N ALA A 232 -9.68 -1.05 -10.05
CA ALA A 232 -9.93 0.23 -10.72
C ALA A 232 -11.17 0.94 -10.15
N ALA A 233 -12.29 0.21 -10.01
CA ALA A 233 -13.53 0.75 -9.46
C ALA A 233 -13.37 1.22 -8.01
N MET A 234 -12.62 0.49 -7.17
CA MET A 234 -12.30 0.90 -5.80
C MET A 234 -11.54 2.23 -5.80
N LEU A 235 -10.53 2.39 -6.66
CA LEU A 235 -9.74 3.62 -6.73
C LEU A 235 -10.53 4.81 -7.28
N VAL A 236 -11.37 4.58 -8.28
CA VAL A 236 -12.33 5.60 -8.77
C VAL A 236 -13.32 5.96 -7.67
N GLY A 237 -13.83 4.98 -6.92
CA GLY A 237 -14.68 5.19 -5.76
C GLY A 237 -14.00 6.03 -4.68
N VAL A 238 -12.74 5.75 -4.37
CA VAL A 238 -11.92 6.57 -3.45
C VAL A 238 -11.77 7.99 -3.98
N LEU A 239 -11.45 8.17 -5.26
CA LEU A 239 -11.32 9.47 -5.89
C LEU A 239 -12.61 10.29 -5.76
N VAL A 240 -13.75 9.70 -6.15
CA VAL A 240 -15.06 10.34 -6.07
C VAL A 240 -15.40 10.67 -4.60
N PHE A 241 -15.18 9.73 -3.70
CA PHE A 241 -15.43 9.92 -2.27
C PHE A 241 -14.59 11.08 -1.70
N VAL A 242 -13.29 11.14 -1.99
CA VAL A 242 -12.40 12.21 -1.52
C VAL A 242 -12.76 13.57 -2.15
N CYS A 243 -13.29 13.58 -3.37
CA CYS A 243 -13.78 14.81 -4.00
C CYS A 243 -15.10 15.30 -3.40
N ALA A 244 -16.03 14.39 -3.13
CA ALA A 244 -17.39 14.74 -2.69
C ALA A 244 -17.49 15.01 -1.19
N HIS A 245 -16.76 14.23 -0.36
CA HIS A 245 -16.95 14.27 1.09
C HIS A 245 -16.41 15.54 1.74
N SER A 246 -17.25 16.22 2.53
CA SER A 246 -16.93 17.49 3.20
C SER A 246 -15.76 17.39 4.20
N GLY A 247 -15.53 16.20 4.75
CA GLY A 247 -14.39 15.93 5.67
C GLY A 247 -13.02 16.22 5.06
N PHE A 248 -12.88 16.21 3.74
CA PHE A 248 -11.64 16.54 3.02
C PHE A 248 -11.55 18.01 2.60
N ARG A 249 -12.65 18.79 2.72
CA ARG A 249 -12.71 20.19 2.30
C ARG A 249 -12.35 21.17 3.42
N ARG A 250 -12.33 20.74 4.68
CA ARG A 250 -12.00 21.61 5.84
C ARG A 250 -10.49 21.87 5.87
N PRO A 251 -10.06 23.14 5.99
CA PRO A 251 -8.65 23.49 6.16
C PRO A 251 -8.09 22.83 7.44
N THR A 252 -6.87 22.32 7.36
CA THR A 252 -6.14 21.65 8.45
C THR A 252 -5.62 22.64 9.52
N GLY A 253 -6.19 23.83 9.64
CA GLY A 253 -5.67 24.92 10.47
C GLY A 253 -6.65 25.64 11.38
N GLN A 254 -7.89 25.16 11.57
CA GLN A 254 -8.84 25.81 12.49
C GLN A 254 -9.29 24.85 13.58
N GLY A 255 -8.48 24.76 14.66
CA GLY A 255 -8.83 23.94 15.82
C GLY A 255 -7.77 23.95 16.91
N ALA A 256 -7.15 25.09 17.18
CA ALA A 256 -6.36 25.32 18.38
C ALA A 256 -6.48 26.81 18.72
N GLY A 257 -7.57 27.17 19.37
CA GLY A 257 -7.72 28.37 20.16
C GLY A 257 -8.13 27.95 21.55
#